data_2b5e403f70da3f08d208fbbc4b417409
#
_entry.id   2b5e403f70da3f08d208fbbc4b417409
#
_cell.length_a   1.000
_cell.length_b   1.000
_cell.length_c   1.000
_cell.angle_alpha   90.00
_cell.angle_beta   90.00
_cell.angle_gamma   90.00
#
_symmetry.space_group_name_H-M   'P 1'
#
loop_
_entity.id
_entity.type
_entity.pdbx_description
1 polymer ?
#
loop_
_entity_poly.entity_id
_entity_poly.type
_entity_poly.pdbx_seq_one_letter_code
_entity_poly.pdbx_strand_id
1 'polypeptide(L)'
;MKNLFPGIFAFLISLGNAAEKNLPLKGGEVFEVDGRTAFLILPKKKAGPTPWVWYAPTLPRLPGNEEVWMFEQFLAKGIAIAGIDVGESFGSPDGRAHYSKFHKHLVEKRGMAKKACLMARSRGGLMLYNWAVEHPESVACIVGVYPVGNLTSYPGLPRAAGAYKISAEQLGAKLQVHNPVERLAPLAKAKVPIFHIHGDRDKVVPLKENSGLIKERYEALGGKMILEVVPGKGHDMWVGWFQSQTLVDFLIANAR
;
A
#
# COMPACT_ATOMS: atom_id res chain seq x y z
N MET A 1 67.06 -9.56 10.43
CA MET A 1 65.82 -10.20 9.97
C MET A 1 64.68 -9.75 10.89
N LYS A 2 63.85 -8.83 10.40
CA LYS A 2 62.67 -8.32 11.15
C LYS A 2 61.45 -8.76 10.42
N ASN A 3 60.68 -9.66 11.06
CA ASN A 3 59.40 -10.16 10.53
C ASN A 3 58.29 -9.11 10.74
N LEU A 4 57.75 -8.55 9.66
CA LEU A 4 56.50 -7.79 9.69
C LEU A 4 55.33 -8.76 9.57
N PHE A 5 54.47 -8.76 10.59
CA PHE A 5 53.12 -9.35 10.46
C PHE A 5 52.14 -8.32 9.87
N PRO A 6 51.34 -8.66 8.87
CA PRO A 6 50.26 -7.79 8.43
C PRO A 6 49.07 -7.94 9.35
N GLY A 7 48.66 -6.83 9.98
CA GLY A 7 47.46 -6.78 10.77
C GLY A 7 46.20 -6.91 9.89
N ILE A 8 45.39 -7.89 10.22
CA ILE A 8 44.05 -8.08 9.64
C ILE A 8 43.12 -7.05 10.31
N PHE A 9 42.74 -6.02 9.56
CA PHE A 9 41.66 -5.10 9.96
C PHE A 9 40.31 -5.80 9.74
N ALA A 10 39.71 -6.32 10.80
CA ALA A 10 38.34 -6.77 10.78
C ALA A 10 37.41 -5.56 10.70
N PHE A 11 36.76 -5.37 9.56
CA PHE A 11 35.66 -4.43 9.41
C PHE A 11 34.45 -4.98 10.19
N LEU A 12 34.23 -4.46 11.39
CA LEU A 12 32.96 -4.65 12.13
C LEU A 12 31.87 -3.89 11.39
N ILE A 13 31.09 -4.60 10.57
CA ILE A 13 29.83 -4.11 10.05
C ILE A 13 28.88 -4.03 11.26
N SER A 14 28.62 -2.81 11.73
CA SER A 14 27.56 -2.53 12.69
C SER A 14 26.22 -2.88 12.01
N LEU A 15 25.68 -4.05 12.32
CA LEU A 15 24.30 -4.40 12.04
C LEU A 15 23.44 -3.49 12.95
N GLY A 16 23.00 -2.36 12.41
CA GLY A 16 21.97 -1.56 13.03
C GLY A 16 20.73 -2.46 13.25
N ASN A 17 20.29 -2.58 14.51
CA ASN A 17 19.04 -3.25 14.87
C ASN A 17 17.88 -2.54 14.17
N ALA A 18 17.53 -2.98 12.97
CA ALA A 18 16.20 -2.73 12.41
C ALA A 18 15.21 -3.38 13.38
N ALA A 19 14.27 -2.62 13.90
CA ALA A 19 13.23 -3.14 14.78
C ALA A 19 12.60 -4.37 14.09
N GLU A 20 12.67 -5.52 14.75
CA GLU A 20 12.21 -6.80 14.19
C GLU A 20 10.73 -6.66 13.82
N LYS A 21 10.42 -6.77 12.53
CA LYS A 21 9.06 -6.67 12.03
C LYS A 21 8.29 -7.90 12.41
N ASN A 22 7.35 -7.76 13.34
CA ASN A 22 6.42 -8.83 13.70
C ASN A 22 5.27 -8.88 12.71
N LEU A 23 5.13 -10.01 12.02
CA LEU A 23 4.00 -10.27 11.13
C LEU A 23 2.83 -10.86 11.93
N PRO A 24 1.58 -10.49 11.62
CA PRO A 24 0.41 -11.00 12.35
C PRO A 24 0.10 -12.48 12.08
N LEU A 25 0.68 -13.04 11.02
CA LEU A 25 0.53 -14.46 10.63
C LEU A 25 1.88 -15.18 10.63
N LYS A 26 1.87 -16.40 11.14
CA LYS A 26 3.04 -17.30 11.12
C LYS A 26 3.39 -17.72 9.68
N GLY A 27 4.69 -17.94 9.44
CA GLY A 27 5.18 -18.40 8.13
C GLY A 27 5.39 -17.30 7.10
N GLY A 28 5.25 -16.04 7.49
CA GLY A 28 5.68 -14.91 6.68
C GLY A 28 7.20 -14.74 6.72
N GLU A 29 7.76 -14.28 5.63
CA GLU A 29 9.18 -13.95 5.49
C GLU A 29 9.35 -12.43 5.56
N VAL A 30 10.36 -11.99 6.30
CA VAL A 30 10.81 -10.59 6.34
C VAL A 30 12.17 -10.52 5.65
N PHE A 31 12.33 -9.59 4.73
CA PHE A 31 13.55 -9.43 3.92
C PHE A 31 13.74 -7.95 3.55
N GLU A 32 14.85 -7.64 2.90
CA GLU A 32 15.12 -6.28 2.45
C GLU A 32 15.04 -6.14 0.93
N VAL A 33 14.48 -5.01 0.49
CA VAL A 33 14.51 -4.57 -0.90
C VAL A 33 14.97 -3.13 -0.92
N ASP A 34 16.11 -2.88 -1.56
CA ASP A 34 16.68 -1.54 -1.68
C ASP A 34 16.88 -0.84 -0.31
N GLY A 35 17.37 -1.59 0.70
CA GLY A 35 17.57 -1.11 2.07
C GLY A 35 16.30 -0.80 2.84
N ARG A 36 15.16 -1.35 2.42
CA ARG A 36 13.85 -1.20 3.07
C ARG A 36 13.29 -2.54 3.50
N THR A 37 12.79 -2.61 4.71
CA THR A 37 12.15 -3.81 5.24
C THR A 37 10.88 -4.14 4.48
N ALA A 38 10.81 -5.33 3.93
CA ALA A 38 9.67 -5.87 3.22
C ALA A 38 9.21 -7.19 3.85
N PHE A 39 7.99 -7.58 3.56
CA PHE A 39 7.48 -8.89 3.96
C PHE A 39 6.73 -9.59 2.82
N LEU A 40 6.67 -10.91 2.90
CA LEU A 40 5.89 -11.76 1.99
C LEU A 40 5.31 -12.94 2.79
N ILE A 41 4.01 -13.12 2.71
CA ILE A 41 3.29 -14.29 3.26
C ILE A 41 2.75 -15.08 2.08
N LEU A 42 3.21 -16.31 1.92
CA LEU A 42 2.85 -17.15 0.80
C LEU A 42 1.69 -18.09 1.15
N PRO A 43 0.78 -18.36 0.20
CA PRO A 43 -0.23 -19.38 0.38
C PRO A 43 0.40 -20.79 0.39
N LYS A 44 -0.25 -21.74 1.05
CA LYS A 44 0.23 -23.15 1.11
C LYS A 44 0.32 -23.80 -0.27
N LYS A 45 -0.59 -23.47 -1.17
CA LYS A 45 -0.61 -23.97 -2.55
C LYS A 45 -0.32 -22.83 -3.51
N LYS A 46 0.64 -23.01 -4.41
CA LYS A 46 1.00 -22.07 -5.48
C LYS A 46 0.71 -22.72 -6.82
N ALA A 47 0.17 -21.96 -7.76
CA ALA A 47 -0.01 -22.40 -9.15
C ALA A 47 0.40 -21.25 -10.07
N GLY A 48 1.45 -21.47 -10.89
CA GLY A 48 1.94 -20.46 -11.82
C GLY A 48 2.46 -19.20 -11.14
N PRO A 49 2.44 -18.03 -11.80
CA PRO A 49 2.67 -16.76 -11.13
C PRO A 49 1.62 -16.53 -10.05
N THR A 50 2.07 -16.37 -8.80
CA THR A 50 1.16 -16.30 -7.64
C THR A 50 0.46 -14.95 -7.61
N PRO A 51 -0.89 -14.88 -7.62
CA PRO A 51 -1.61 -13.63 -7.37
C PRO A 51 -1.29 -13.12 -5.97
N TRP A 52 -1.31 -11.79 -5.80
CA TRP A 52 -0.91 -11.21 -4.53
C TRP A 52 -1.61 -9.91 -4.20
N VAL A 53 -1.71 -9.66 -2.91
CA VAL A 53 -2.18 -8.43 -2.30
C VAL A 53 -0.98 -7.60 -1.88
N TRP A 54 -0.95 -6.35 -2.31
CA TRP A 54 0.01 -5.36 -1.83
C TRP A 54 -0.64 -4.49 -0.78
N TYR A 55 -0.26 -4.72 0.47
CA TYR A 55 -0.78 -4.00 1.63
C TYR A 55 0.02 -2.72 1.90
N ALA A 56 -0.66 -1.61 2.16
CA ALA A 56 -0.08 -0.37 2.65
C ALA A 56 -1.03 0.37 3.63
N PRO A 57 -0.46 1.09 4.62
CA PRO A 57 0.95 1.31 4.86
C PRO A 57 1.62 0.11 5.51
N THR A 58 2.83 -0.24 5.07
CA THR A 58 3.68 -1.18 5.79
C THR A 58 4.60 -0.37 6.70
N LEU A 59 4.46 -0.58 8.00
CA LEU A 59 5.22 0.08 9.06
C LEU A 59 5.64 -0.96 10.09
N PRO A 60 6.47 -0.66 11.10
CA PRO A 60 6.90 -1.65 12.09
C PRO A 60 5.74 -2.43 12.75
N ARG A 61 4.59 -1.77 12.99
CA ARG A 61 3.40 -2.38 13.60
C ARG A 61 2.27 -2.69 12.62
N LEU A 62 2.46 -2.49 11.32
CA LEU A 62 1.46 -2.73 10.28
C LEU A 62 2.02 -3.61 9.16
N PRO A 63 1.24 -4.61 8.68
CA PRO A 63 -0.09 -5.01 9.14
C PRO A 63 -0.09 -5.48 10.60
N GLY A 64 -1.24 -5.36 11.29
CA GLY A 64 -1.48 -5.79 12.66
C GLY A 64 -2.42 -6.98 12.75
N ASN A 65 -2.88 -7.28 13.97
CA ASN A 65 -3.79 -8.41 14.22
C ASN A 65 -5.17 -8.19 13.58
N GLU A 66 -5.53 -6.95 13.30
CA GLU A 66 -6.81 -6.61 12.69
C GLU A 66 -6.94 -7.19 11.29
N GLU A 67 -5.85 -7.24 10.53
CA GLU A 67 -5.83 -7.76 9.17
C GLU A 67 -5.83 -9.29 9.08
N VAL A 68 -5.63 -10.03 10.18
CA VAL A 68 -5.48 -11.50 10.20
C VAL A 68 -6.60 -12.19 9.46
N TRP A 69 -7.87 -11.88 9.82
CA TRP A 69 -9.03 -12.56 9.23
C TRP A 69 -9.04 -12.46 7.69
N MET A 70 -8.90 -11.26 7.15
CA MET A 70 -8.94 -11.09 5.68
C MET A 70 -7.70 -11.68 5.00
N PHE A 71 -6.54 -11.64 5.65
CA PHE A 71 -5.33 -12.26 5.11
C PHE A 71 -5.46 -13.78 5.03
N GLU A 72 -6.08 -14.41 6.03
CA GLU A 72 -6.38 -15.85 6.00
C GLU A 72 -7.31 -16.22 4.84
N GLN A 73 -8.33 -15.37 4.56
CA GLN A 73 -9.22 -15.57 3.41
C GLN A 73 -8.45 -15.51 2.08
N PHE A 74 -7.54 -14.53 1.92
CA PHE A 74 -6.71 -14.40 0.72
C PHE A 74 -5.77 -15.61 0.55
N LEU A 75 -5.06 -15.99 1.61
CA LEU A 75 -4.15 -17.13 1.60
C LEU A 75 -4.88 -18.46 1.28
N ALA A 76 -6.09 -18.65 1.81
CA ALA A 76 -6.93 -19.82 1.52
C ALA A 76 -7.31 -19.92 0.04
N LYS A 77 -7.35 -18.79 -0.67
CA LYS A 77 -7.62 -18.71 -2.12
C LYS A 77 -6.35 -18.70 -2.98
N GLY A 78 -5.20 -18.97 -2.38
CA GLY A 78 -3.93 -19.03 -3.12
C GLY A 78 -3.32 -17.65 -3.43
N ILE A 79 -3.76 -16.59 -2.76
CA ILE A 79 -3.30 -15.21 -2.96
C ILE A 79 -2.27 -14.89 -1.87
N ALA A 80 -1.06 -14.49 -2.26
CA ALA A 80 -0.01 -14.06 -1.35
C ALA A 80 -0.28 -12.65 -0.81
N ILE A 81 0.36 -12.28 0.30
CA ILE A 81 0.29 -10.93 0.87
C ILE A 81 1.71 -10.39 1.01
N ALA A 82 1.93 -9.17 0.56
CA ALA A 82 3.23 -8.53 0.63
C ALA A 82 3.13 -7.03 0.92
N GLY A 83 4.22 -6.46 1.41
CA GLY A 83 4.34 -5.04 1.64
C GLY A 83 5.78 -4.63 1.89
N ILE A 84 6.05 -3.34 1.77
CA ILE A 84 7.36 -2.74 2.02
C ILE A 84 7.21 -1.48 2.85
N ASP A 85 8.08 -1.31 3.84
CA ASP A 85 8.14 -0.11 4.67
C ASP A 85 8.88 1.01 3.94
N VAL A 86 8.15 2.00 3.50
CA VAL A 86 8.70 3.22 2.90
C VAL A 86 8.56 4.44 3.82
N GLY A 87 8.34 4.17 5.12
CA GLY A 87 8.07 5.20 6.12
C GLY A 87 6.77 5.97 5.85
N GLU A 88 6.66 7.15 6.43
CA GLU A 88 5.53 8.07 6.18
C GLU A 88 5.75 8.85 4.87
N SER A 89 5.78 8.12 3.75
CA SER A 89 6.06 8.72 2.43
C SER A 89 4.91 9.57 1.89
N PHE A 90 3.68 9.38 2.37
CA PHE A 90 2.46 10.01 1.84
C PHE A 90 2.35 9.96 0.31
N GLY A 91 2.96 8.97 -0.34
CA GLY A 91 2.97 8.83 -1.79
C GLY A 91 3.96 9.75 -2.52
N SER A 92 4.99 10.22 -1.83
CA SER A 92 6.08 11.04 -2.40
C SER A 92 6.84 10.32 -3.52
N PRO A 93 7.57 11.04 -4.38
CA PRO A 93 8.38 10.45 -5.44
C PRO A 93 9.35 9.36 -4.94
N ASP A 94 10.04 9.60 -3.80
CA ASP A 94 10.95 8.62 -3.21
C ASP A 94 10.21 7.35 -2.77
N GLY A 95 9.04 7.50 -2.13
CA GLY A 95 8.20 6.37 -1.74
C GLY A 95 7.76 5.54 -2.96
N ARG A 96 7.33 6.20 -4.05
CA ARG A 96 6.95 5.53 -5.30
C ARG A 96 8.13 4.80 -5.97
N ALA A 97 9.34 5.37 -5.90
CA ALA A 97 10.54 4.74 -6.44
C ALA A 97 10.85 3.42 -5.70
N HIS A 98 10.79 3.40 -4.36
CA HIS A 98 10.92 2.17 -3.57
C HIS A 98 9.81 1.16 -3.90
N TYR A 99 8.58 1.61 -4.10
CA TYR A 99 7.45 0.77 -4.51
C TYR A 99 7.72 0.11 -5.87
N SER A 100 8.23 0.85 -6.85
CA SER A 100 8.58 0.30 -8.16
C SER A 100 9.66 -0.78 -8.08
N LYS A 101 10.70 -0.57 -7.24
CA LYS A 101 11.74 -1.58 -6.98
C LYS A 101 11.17 -2.82 -6.29
N PHE A 102 10.27 -2.64 -5.33
CA PHE A 102 9.60 -3.73 -4.63
C PHE A 102 8.73 -4.57 -5.57
N HIS A 103 7.88 -3.92 -6.37
CA HIS A 103 7.07 -4.60 -7.38
C HIS A 103 7.94 -5.43 -8.34
N LYS A 104 9.00 -4.82 -8.90
CA LYS A 104 9.95 -5.50 -9.76
C LYS A 104 10.59 -6.71 -9.08
N HIS A 105 11.04 -6.57 -7.83
CA HIS A 105 11.61 -7.67 -7.05
C HIS A 105 10.62 -8.83 -6.88
N LEU A 106 9.36 -8.55 -6.51
CA LEU A 106 8.36 -9.59 -6.31
C LEU A 106 8.03 -10.33 -7.62
N VAL A 107 7.87 -9.61 -8.71
CA VAL A 107 7.55 -10.20 -10.02
C VAL A 107 8.74 -11.02 -10.56
N GLU A 108 9.93 -10.44 -10.60
CA GLU A 108 11.09 -11.06 -11.26
C GLU A 108 11.82 -12.10 -10.42
N LYS A 109 11.80 -11.94 -9.08
CA LYS A 109 12.61 -12.78 -8.17
C LYS A 109 11.78 -13.68 -7.27
N ARG A 110 10.49 -13.38 -7.06
CA ARG A 110 9.66 -14.11 -6.11
C ARG A 110 8.48 -14.85 -6.77
N GLY A 111 8.35 -14.77 -8.10
CA GLY A 111 7.30 -15.47 -8.87
C GLY A 111 5.90 -14.93 -8.64
N MET A 112 5.75 -13.67 -8.24
CA MET A 112 4.43 -13.04 -8.12
C MET A 112 3.87 -12.65 -9.48
N ALA A 113 2.54 -12.60 -9.59
CA ALA A 113 1.86 -12.12 -10.78
C ALA A 113 2.25 -10.65 -11.09
N LYS A 114 2.27 -10.29 -12.38
CA LYS A 114 2.63 -8.92 -12.80
C LYS A 114 1.67 -7.86 -12.26
N LYS A 115 0.39 -8.21 -12.09
CA LYS A 115 -0.62 -7.32 -11.53
C LYS A 115 -0.84 -7.63 -10.05
N ALA A 116 -0.79 -6.60 -9.21
CA ALA A 116 -1.09 -6.68 -7.79
C ALA A 116 -2.52 -6.21 -7.50
N CYS A 117 -3.18 -6.83 -6.52
CA CYS A 117 -4.34 -6.24 -5.86
C CYS A 117 -3.85 -5.29 -4.77
N LEU A 118 -4.11 -4.01 -4.91
CA LEU A 118 -3.67 -3.00 -3.95
C LEU A 118 -4.66 -2.89 -2.80
N MET A 119 -4.18 -3.07 -1.57
CA MET A 119 -4.98 -2.96 -0.35
C MET A 119 -4.54 -1.77 0.48
N ALA A 120 -5.31 -0.69 0.40
CA ALA A 120 -5.02 0.58 1.02
C ALA A 120 -5.78 0.75 2.35
N ARG A 121 -5.06 0.83 3.47
CA ARG A 121 -5.63 1.22 4.75
C ARG A 121 -5.23 2.66 5.08
N SER A 122 -6.22 3.53 5.35
CA SER A 122 -5.98 4.91 5.79
C SER A 122 -4.96 5.62 4.89
N ARG A 123 -3.88 6.19 5.43
CA ARG A 123 -2.82 6.88 4.67
C ARG A 123 -2.08 6.02 3.64
N GLY A 124 -2.21 4.69 3.71
CA GLY A 124 -1.74 3.80 2.64
C GLY A 124 -2.39 4.08 1.29
N GLY A 125 -3.56 4.72 1.30
CA GLY A 125 -4.22 5.19 0.08
C GLY A 125 -3.35 6.16 -0.71
N LEU A 126 -2.76 7.20 -0.09
CA LEU A 126 -1.85 8.11 -0.77
C LEU A 126 -0.66 7.40 -1.41
N MET A 127 -0.13 6.38 -0.72
CA MET A 127 1.05 5.64 -1.17
C MET A 127 0.74 4.79 -2.39
N LEU A 128 -0.30 3.96 -2.30
CA LEU A 128 -0.66 3.01 -3.35
C LEU A 128 -1.29 3.71 -4.57
N TYR A 129 -2.19 4.67 -4.37
CA TYR A 129 -2.80 5.39 -5.49
C TYR A 129 -1.77 6.18 -6.30
N ASN A 130 -0.84 6.88 -5.63
CA ASN A 130 0.19 7.63 -6.35
C ASN A 130 1.11 6.73 -7.17
N TRP A 131 1.40 5.52 -6.70
CA TRP A 131 2.12 4.53 -7.49
C TRP A 131 1.25 3.94 -8.61
N ALA A 132 0.00 3.59 -8.29
CA ALA A 132 -0.91 2.94 -9.22
C ALA A 132 -1.22 3.78 -10.47
N VAL A 133 -1.38 5.09 -10.32
CA VAL A 133 -1.64 6.00 -11.45
C VAL A 133 -0.44 6.12 -12.40
N GLU A 134 0.77 5.81 -11.94
CA GLU A 134 1.98 5.74 -12.76
C GLU A 134 2.19 4.36 -13.40
N HIS A 135 1.56 3.31 -12.83
CA HIS A 135 1.72 1.91 -13.24
C HIS A 135 0.38 1.17 -13.36
N PRO A 136 -0.62 1.73 -14.06
CA PRO A 136 -1.96 1.15 -14.11
C PRO A 136 -2.00 -0.26 -14.70
N GLU A 137 -1.05 -0.60 -15.58
CA GLU A 137 -0.88 -1.93 -16.16
C GLU A 137 -0.44 -2.99 -15.14
N SER A 138 0.10 -2.57 -14.01
CA SER A 138 0.57 -3.44 -12.91
C SER A 138 -0.47 -3.61 -11.81
N VAL A 139 -1.68 -3.09 -11.98
CA VAL A 139 -2.76 -3.12 -10.99
C VAL A 139 -3.88 -4.05 -11.46
N ALA A 140 -4.24 -5.02 -10.62
CA ALA A 140 -5.40 -5.90 -10.85
C ALA A 140 -6.70 -5.26 -10.33
N CYS A 141 -6.66 -4.75 -9.10
CA CYS A 141 -7.74 -3.99 -8.49
C CYS A 141 -7.20 -3.11 -7.35
N ILE A 142 -8.01 -2.19 -6.85
CA ILE A 142 -7.72 -1.43 -5.63
C ILE A 142 -8.86 -1.66 -4.65
N VAL A 143 -8.53 -2.08 -3.40
CA VAL A 143 -9.47 -2.09 -2.29
C VAL A 143 -8.99 -1.13 -1.20
N GLY A 144 -9.91 -0.46 -0.52
CA GLY A 144 -9.57 0.52 0.51
C GLY A 144 -10.43 0.41 1.76
N VAL A 145 -9.78 0.41 2.92
CA VAL A 145 -10.41 0.59 4.23
C VAL A 145 -10.14 2.04 4.65
N TYR A 146 -11.17 2.87 4.61
CA TYR A 146 -11.12 4.34 4.82
C TYR A 146 -9.85 5.00 4.23
N PRO A 147 -9.52 4.76 2.95
CA PRO A 147 -8.26 5.19 2.39
C PRO A 147 -8.20 6.70 2.19
N VAL A 148 -7.01 7.26 2.43
CA VAL A 148 -6.73 8.65 2.07
C VAL A 148 -6.46 8.75 0.58
N GLY A 149 -7.21 9.60 -0.11
CA GLY A 149 -7.02 9.89 -1.53
C GLY A 149 -6.67 11.33 -1.82
N ASN A 150 -6.69 12.18 -0.78
CA ASN A 150 -6.54 13.62 -0.92
C ASN A 150 -5.55 14.19 0.10
N LEU A 151 -4.38 14.64 -0.39
CA LEU A 151 -3.32 15.25 0.41
C LEU A 151 -3.79 16.51 1.18
N THR A 152 -4.77 17.23 0.65
CA THR A 152 -5.25 18.47 1.28
C THR A 152 -6.15 18.19 2.47
N SER A 153 -6.87 17.05 2.49
CA SER A 153 -7.71 16.65 3.62
C SER A 153 -6.89 15.97 4.73
N TYR A 154 -5.98 15.06 4.35
CA TYR A 154 -5.08 14.36 5.25
C TYR A 154 -3.78 13.96 4.52
N PRO A 155 -2.62 14.13 5.11
CA PRO A 155 -2.34 14.70 6.44
C PRO A 155 -2.35 16.23 6.45
N GLY A 156 -2.73 16.88 5.35
CA GLY A 156 -2.56 18.27 5.05
C GLY A 156 -1.18 18.58 4.46
N LEU A 157 -1.11 19.61 3.61
CA LEU A 157 0.12 19.93 2.87
C LEU A 157 1.33 20.21 3.78
N PRO A 158 1.20 20.93 4.92
CA PRO A 158 2.33 21.21 5.79
C PRO A 158 2.98 19.93 6.32
N ARG A 159 2.19 18.92 6.69
CA ARG A 159 2.69 17.65 7.21
C ARG A 159 3.28 16.76 6.13
N ALA A 160 2.72 16.77 4.92
CA ALA A 160 3.19 15.97 3.81
C ALA A 160 4.48 16.53 3.18
N ALA A 161 4.68 17.84 3.17
CA ALA A 161 5.72 18.55 2.45
C ALA A 161 7.14 18.00 2.69
N GLY A 162 7.46 17.63 3.94
CA GLY A 162 8.75 17.04 4.29
C GLY A 162 9.05 15.75 3.53
N ALA A 163 8.06 14.87 3.34
CA ALA A 163 8.22 13.65 2.55
C ALA A 163 8.44 13.93 1.05
N TYR A 164 7.93 15.04 0.57
CA TYR A 164 8.11 15.50 -0.82
C TYR A 164 9.38 16.35 -1.02
N LYS A 165 10.10 16.71 0.06
CA LYS A 165 11.31 17.55 0.04
C LYS A 165 11.09 18.93 -0.60
N ILE A 166 9.90 19.50 -0.45
CA ILE A 166 9.49 20.83 -0.95
C ILE A 166 8.65 21.54 0.12
N SER A 167 8.39 22.83 -0.06
CA SER A 167 7.50 23.56 0.84
C SER A 167 6.03 23.15 0.66
N ALA A 168 5.19 23.44 1.66
CA ALA A 168 3.74 23.20 1.57
C ALA A 168 3.10 23.98 0.40
N GLU A 169 3.56 25.21 0.15
CA GLU A 169 3.13 26.02 -0.97
C GLU A 169 3.49 25.37 -2.31
N GLN A 170 4.76 24.94 -2.44
CA GLN A 170 5.21 24.24 -3.65
C GLN A 170 4.47 22.93 -3.87
N LEU A 171 4.14 22.19 -2.79
CA LEU A 171 3.33 20.98 -2.89
C LEU A 171 1.90 21.30 -3.33
N GLY A 172 1.31 22.37 -2.78
CA GLY A 172 0.00 22.87 -3.19
C GLY A 172 -0.08 23.22 -4.67
N ALA A 173 0.96 23.86 -5.21
CA ALA A 173 1.06 24.19 -6.64
C ALA A 173 1.24 22.93 -7.54
N LYS A 174 1.52 21.76 -6.97
CA LYS A 174 1.78 20.51 -7.70
C LYS A 174 0.74 19.41 -7.40
N LEU A 175 -0.44 19.75 -6.93
CA LEU A 175 -1.48 18.76 -6.61
C LEU A 175 -1.85 17.89 -7.82
N GLN A 176 -1.90 18.44 -9.02
CA GLN A 176 -2.16 17.69 -10.25
C GLN A 176 -1.11 16.59 -10.55
N VAL A 177 0.07 16.68 -9.93
CA VAL A 177 1.16 15.70 -10.08
C VAL A 177 1.26 14.76 -8.89
N HIS A 178 0.72 15.14 -7.73
CA HIS A 178 0.97 14.43 -6.48
C HIS A 178 -0.28 14.01 -5.71
N ASN A 179 -1.44 14.62 -5.99
CA ASN A 179 -2.66 14.32 -5.27
C ASN A 179 -3.47 13.23 -6.01
N PRO A 180 -3.71 12.04 -5.42
CA PRO A 180 -4.40 10.94 -6.11
C PRO A 180 -5.73 11.34 -6.75
N VAL A 181 -6.59 12.10 -6.05
CA VAL A 181 -7.89 12.52 -6.59
C VAL A 181 -7.80 13.39 -7.86
N GLU A 182 -6.64 13.99 -8.14
CA GLU A 182 -6.39 14.77 -9.36
C GLU A 182 -5.83 13.92 -10.52
N ARG A 183 -5.52 12.64 -10.29
CA ARG A 183 -4.70 11.82 -11.19
C ARG A 183 -5.35 10.50 -11.62
N LEU A 184 -6.66 10.34 -11.47
CA LEU A 184 -7.34 9.05 -11.64
C LEU A 184 -7.46 8.58 -13.10
N ALA A 185 -7.24 9.46 -14.09
CA ALA A 185 -7.44 9.17 -15.50
C ALA A 185 -6.68 7.92 -16.03
N PRO A 186 -5.40 7.67 -15.68
CA PRO A 186 -4.72 6.44 -16.11
C PRO A 186 -5.38 5.17 -15.60
N LEU A 187 -5.87 5.15 -14.36
CA LEU A 187 -6.58 4.01 -13.79
C LEU A 187 -7.92 3.77 -14.48
N ALA A 188 -8.67 4.85 -14.78
CA ALA A 188 -9.94 4.77 -15.49
C ALA A 188 -9.74 4.24 -16.92
N LYS A 189 -8.73 4.73 -17.65
CA LYS A 189 -8.35 4.23 -18.97
C LYS A 189 -7.99 2.74 -18.95
N ALA A 190 -7.28 2.29 -17.92
CA ALA A 190 -6.93 0.88 -17.72
C ALA A 190 -8.09 0.04 -17.15
N LYS A 191 -9.24 0.66 -16.84
CA LYS A 191 -10.44 0.03 -16.28
C LYS A 191 -10.16 -0.72 -14.97
N VAL A 192 -9.28 -0.21 -14.13
CA VAL A 192 -8.94 -0.82 -12.83
C VAL A 192 -10.17 -0.82 -11.93
N PRO A 193 -10.70 -1.98 -11.49
CA PRO A 193 -11.84 -2.01 -10.59
C PRO A 193 -11.45 -1.54 -9.19
N ILE A 194 -12.31 -0.72 -8.56
CA ILE A 194 -12.06 -0.13 -7.23
C ILE A 194 -13.20 -0.47 -6.28
N PHE A 195 -12.87 -0.83 -5.03
CA PHE A 195 -13.81 -1.00 -3.94
C PHE A 195 -13.29 -0.28 -2.69
N HIS A 196 -14.09 0.58 -2.09
CA HIS A 196 -13.78 1.16 -0.78
C HIS A 196 -14.89 0.86 0.23
N ILE A 197 -14.49 0.64 1.49
CA ILE A 197 -15.37 0.68 2.66
C ILE A 197 -14.99 1.87 3.52
N HIS A 198 -15.95 2.71 3.92
CA HIS A 198 -15.68 3.98 4.61
C HIS A 198 -16.83 4.40 5.49
N GLY A 199 -16.55 4.97 6.65
CA GLY A 199 -17.56 5.47 7.57
C GLY A 199 -18.05 6.88 7.23
N ASP A 200 -19.34 7.13 7.40
CA ASP A 200 -19.95 8.44 7.12
C ASP A 200 -19.62 9.51 8.18
N ARG A 201 -19.09 9.09 9.35
CA ARG A 201 -18.67 9.97 10.45
C ARG A 201 -17.16 10.03 10.65
N ASP A 202 -16.38 9.63 9.64
CA ASP A 202 -14.92 9.74 9.69
C ASP A 202 -14.50 11.23 9.67
N LYS A 203 -13.97 11.70 10.80
CA LYS A 203 -13.47 13.06 10.97
C LYS A 203 -11.97 13.19 10.73
N VAL A 204 -11.24 12.08 10.67
CA VAL A 204 -9.80 12.03 10.43
C VAL A 204 -9.53 12.02 8.92
N VAL A 205 -10.25 11.16 8.21
CA VAL A 205 -10.22 11.02 6.76
C VAL A 205 -11.66 11.22 6.25
N PRO A 206 -12.15 12.46 6.08
CA PRO A 206 -13.54 12.70 5.75
C PRO A 206 -13.95 11.97 4.47
N LEU A 207 -15.05 11.19 4.54
CA LEU A 207 -15.57 10.40 3.43
C LEU A 207 -15.73 11.24 2.16
N LYS A 208 -16.36 12.42 2.27
CA LYS A 208 -16.65 13.30 1.13
C LYS A 208 -15.39 13.76 0.40
N GLU A 209 -14.31 14.01 1.14
CA GLU A 209 -13.06 14.55 0.58
C GLU A 209 -12.10 13.46 0.09
N ASN A 210 -12.36 12.19 0.40
CA ASN A 210 -11.51 11.05 0.07
C ASN A 210 -12.25 10.03 -0.78
N SER A 211 -12.82 8.97 -0.21
CA SER A 211 -13.48 7.90 -0.98
C SER A 211 -14.65 8.40 -1.81
N GLY A 212 -15.42 9.38 -1.31
CA GLY A 212 -16.51 10.01 -2.05
C GLY A 212 -15.99 10.78 -3.28
N LEU A 213 -14.96 11.60 -3.10
CA LEU A 213 -14.36 12.37 -4.18
C LEU A 213 -13.66 11.47 -5.21
N ILE A 214 -12.99 10.39 -4.77
CA ILE A 214 -12.42 9.39 -5.68
C ILE A 214 -13.54 8.80 -6.53
N LYS A 215 -14.64 8.36 -5.91
CA LYS A 215 -15.77 7.75 -6.63
C LYS A 215 -16.33 8.71 -7.67
N GLU A 216 -16.67 9.92 -7.27
CA GLU A 216 -17.22 10.96 -8.14
C GLU A 216 -16.33 11.17 -9.38
N ARG A 217 -15.05 11.44 -9.16
CA ARG A 217 -14.11 11.75 -10.24
C ARG A 217 -13.79 10.51 -11.09
N TYR A 218 -13.68 9.34 -10.47
CA TYR A 218 -13.37 8.11 -11.16
C TYR A 218 -14.50 7.68 -12.11
N GLU A 219 -15.76 7.79 -11.65
CA GLU A 219 -16.94 7.50 -12.46
C GLU A 219 -17.14 8.54 -13.59
N ALA A 220 -16.84 9.82 -13.32
CA ALA A 220 -16.84 10.85 -14.37
C ALA A 220 -15.82 10.56 -15.50
N LEU A 221 -14.75 9.83 -15.19
CA LEU A 221 -13.76 9.36 -16.17
C LEU A 221 -14.14 8.01 -16.83
N GLY A 222 -15.33 7.47 -16.55
CA GLY A 222 -15.80 6.18 -17.07
C GLY A 222 -15.27 4.95 -16.31
N GLY A 223 -14.63 5.15 -15.15
CA GLY A 223 -14.21 4.08 -14.26
C GLY A 223 -15.37 3.47 -13.49
N LYS A 224 -15.16 2.28 -12.88
CA LYS A 224 -16.15 1.62 -12.03
C LYS A 224 -15.64 1.52 -10.60
N MET A 225 -16.38 2.07 -9.65
CA MET A 225 -16.04 2.03 -8.23
C MET A 225 -17.25 1.68 -7.36
N ILE A 226 -17.07 0.69 -6.51
CA ILE A 226 -18.00 0.38 -5.43
C ILE A 226 -17.54 1.13 -4.18
N LEU A 227 -18.45 1.84 -3.54
CA LEU A 227 -18.23 2.51 -2.27
C LEU A 227 -19.29 2.03 -1.27
N GLU A 228 -18.84 1.22 -0.33
CA GLU A 228 -19.64 0.79 0.82
C GLU A 228 -19.51 1.84 1.92
N VAL A 229 -20.61 2.51 2.24
CA VAL A 229 -20.66 3.50 3.31
C VAL A 229 -21.27 2.87 4.56
N VAL A 230 -20.52 2.91 5.67
CA VAL A 230 -20.97 2.33 6.95
C VAL A 230 -21.52 3.44 7.85
N PRO A 231 -22.85 3.43 8.12
CA PRO A 231 -23.50 4.47 8.90
C PRO A 231 -22.97 4.55 10.34
N GLY A 232 -22.76 5.76 10.84
CA GLY A 232 -22.37 6.03 12.22
C GLY A 232 -20.91 5.70 12.56
N LYS A 233 -20.10 5.20 11.61
CA LYS A 233 -18.70 4.82 11.84
C LYS A 233 -17.72 5.93 11.48
N GLY A 234 -16.65 6.02 12.29
CA GLY A 234 -15.55 6.97 12.13
C GLY A 234 -14.24 6.30 11.71
N HIS A 235 -13.11 6.98 11.98
CA HIS A 235 -11.77 6.44 11.76
C HIS A 235 -11.32 5.64 12.97
N ASP A 236 -11.96 4.54 13.21
CA ASP A 236 -11.75 3.68 14.38
C ASP A 236 -11.27 2.27 13.98
N MET A 237 -11.07 1.42 14.98
CA MET A 237 -10.62 0.03 14.79
C MET A 237 -11.78 -0.96 14.87
N TRP A 238 -12.98 -0.55 14.42
CA TRP A 238 -14.11 -1.44 14.39
C TRP A 238 -13.83 -2.69 13.54
N VAL A 239 -14.10 -3.86 14.10
CA VAL A 239 -13.78 -5.16 13.48
C VAL A 239 -14.38 -5.33 12.07
N GLY A 240 -15.56 -4.73 11.83
CA GLY A 240 -16.21 -4.80 10.51
C GLY A 240 -15.41 -4.21 9.36
N TRP A 241 -14.45 -3.30 9.61
CA TRP A 241 -13.52 -2.81 8.60
C TRP A 241 -12.64 -3.92 8.04
N PHE A 242 -12.23 -4.83 8.91
CA PHE A 242 -11.24 -5.86 8.63
C PHE A 242 -11.87 -7.24 8.41
N GLN A 243 -13.21 -7.34 8.58
CA GLN A 243 -13.99 -8.55 8.34
C GLN A 243 -15.12 -8.33 7.31
N SER A 244 -14.96 -7.36 6.41
CA SER A 244 -15.88 -7.14 5.30
C SER A 244 -15.74 -8.25 4.27
N GLN A 245 -16.75 -9.15 4.24
CA GLN A 245 -16.79 -10.23 3.25
C GLN A 245 -16.91 -9.68 1.83
N THR A 246 -17.68 -8.59 1.63
CA THR A 246 -17.85 -7.94 0.31
C THR A 246 -16.52 -7.41 -0.24
N LEU A 247 -15.67 -6.80 0.60
CA LEU A 247 -14.34 -6.36 0.22
C LEU A 247 -13.45 -7.55 -0.16
N VAL A 248 -13.47 -8.61 0.67
CA VAL A 248 -12.67 -9.82 0.45
C VAL A 248 -13.08 -10.51 -0.85
N ASP A 249 -14.37 -10.71 -1.08
CA ASP A 249 -14.90 -11.33 -2.30
C ASP A 249 -14.57 -10.53 -3.55
N PHE A 250 -14.68 -9.18 -3.47
CA PHE A 250 -14.28 -8.30 -4.56
C PHE A 250 -12.81 -8.46 -4.91
N LEU A 251 -11.92 -8.46 -3.90
CA LEU A 251 -10.49 -8.62 -4.14
C LEU A 251 -10.19 -10.00 -4.75
N ILE A 252 -10.73 -11.09 -4.20
CA ILE A 252 -10.54 -12.45 -4.69
C ILE A 252 -11.00 -12.60 -6.14
N ALA A 253 -12.14 -12.02 -6.50
CA ALA A 253 -12.68 -12.07 -7.86
C ALA A 253 -11.79 -11.37 -8.89
N ASN A 254 -10.99 -10.39 -8.47
CA ASN A 254 -10.10 -9.59 -9.33
C ASN A 254 -8.62 -10.00 -9.23
N ALA A 255 -8.25 -10.91 -8.35
CA ALA A 255 -6.87 -11.39 -8.16
C ALA A 255 -6.48 -12.46 -9.20
N ARG A 256 -6.26 -12.03 -10.47
CA ARG A 256 -5.89 -12.92 -11.58
C ARG A 256 -4.72 -12.37 -12.39
#